data_c0bbc1784cbc35648b280fffd0af7f82
#
_entry.id   c0bbc1784cbc35648b280fffd0af7f82
#
_cell.length_a   1.000
_cell.length_b   1.000
_cell.length_c   1.000
_cell.angle_alpha   90.00
_cell.angle_beta   90.00
_cell.angle_gamma   90.00
#
_symmetry.space_group_name_H-M   'P 1'
#
loop_
_entity.id
_entity.type
_entity.pdbx_description
1 polymer ?
#
loop_
_entity_poly.entity_id
_entity_poly.type
_entity_poly.pdbx_seq_one_letter_code
_entity_poly.pdbx_strand_id
1 'polypeptide(L)'
;PEILILDEPTVGLDPKQIIEIRDLIRELGKKHTIILSSHILSEISAVCDHVFIISHGKLVASDSTENLLERMTGAQEIELLLKAEENEAETAIREIAQVERCEKTEAKEDGTVGLLVTAKKDADVREAIYHTCVEHHMPILEMKAASKSLEDVFLELTSQEGGIK
;
A
#
# COMPACT_ATOMS: atom_id res chain seq x y z
N PRO A 1 18.58 -29.92 -4.96
CA PRO A 1 19.26 -29.10 -3.97
C PRO A 1 18.30 -28.70 -2.86
N GLU A 2 18.82 -28.46 -1.66
CA GLU A 2 18.00 -27.98 -0.53
C GLU A 2 17.68 -26.49 -0.67
N ILE A 3 18.56 -25.73 -1.32
CA ILE A 3 18.44 -24.28 -1.54
C ILE A 3 18.50 -23.99 -3.04
N LEU A 4 17.55 -23.19 -3.50
CA LEU A 4 17.49 -22.65 -4.86
C LEU A 4 17.72 -21.14 -4.80
N ILE A 5 18.59 -20.62 -5.65
CA ILE A 5 18.84 -19.19 -5.79
C ILE A 5 18.41 -18.78 -7.19
N LEU A 6 17.49 -17.85 -7.28
CA LEU A 6 16.88 -17.35 -8.51
C LEU A 6 17.14 -15.84 -8.61
N ASP A 7 17.88 -15.44 -9.64
CA ASP A 7 18.16 -14.03 -9.88
C ASP A 7 17.23 -13.51 -10.98
N GLU A 8 16.36 -12.53 -10.62
CA GLU A 8 15.38 -11.89 -11.49
C GLU A 8 14.58 -12.89 -12.36
N PRO A 9 13.92 -13.92 -11.77
CA PRO A 9 13.39 -15.06 -12.52
C PRO A 9 12.24 -14.72 -13.50
N THR A 10 11.66 -13.52 -13.42
CA THR A 10 10.52 -13.08 -14.24
C THR A 10 10.90 -12.10 -15.35
N VAL A 11 12.16 -11.65 -15.36
CA VAL A 11 12.63 -10.67 -16.37
C VAL A 11 12.52 -11.25 -17.78
N GLY A 12 11.90 -10.48 -18.68
CA GLY A 12 11.77 -10.85 -20.08
C GLY A 12 10.61 -11.82 -20.40
N LEU A 13 9.81 -12.18 -19.40
CA LEU A 13 8.66 -13.03 -19.57
C LEU A 13 7.39 -12.22 -19.85
N ASP A 14 6.47 -12.82 -20.59
CA ASP A 14 5.13 -12.26 -20.77
C ASP A 14 4.25 -12.51 -19.52
N PRO A 15 3.10 -11.80 -19.37
CA PRO A 15 2.25 -11.92 -18.19
C PRO A 15 1.77 -13.36 -17.88
N LYS A 16 1.55 -14.18 -18.90
CA LYS A 16 1.14 -15.57 -18.70
C LYS A 16 2.28 -16.42 -18.15
N GLN A 17 3.47 -16.25 -18.71
CA GLN A 17 4.68 -16.91 -18.24
C GLN A 17 5.04 -16.51 -16.81
N ILE A 18 4.82 -15.25 -16.43
CA ILE A 18 5.03 -14.77 -15.06
C ILE A 18 4.13 -15.55 -14.08
N ILE A 19 2.85 -15.76 -14.42
CA ILE A 19 1.94 -16.55 -13.59
C ILE A 19 2.45 -18.00 -13.45
N GLU A 20 2.85 -18.63 -14.55
CA GLU A 20 3.35 -20.00 -14.55
C GLU A 20 4.62 -20.15 -13.69
N ILE A 21 5.55 -19.20 -13.78
CA ILE A 21 6.78 -19.19 -12.96
C ILE A 21 6.47 -18.95 -11.48
N ARG A 22 5.54 -18.06 -11.15
CA ARG A 22 5.10 -17.87 -9.75
C ARG A 22 4.54 -19.14 -9.13
N ASP A 23 3.68 -19.83 -9.88
CA ASP A 23 3.10 -21.10 -9.42
C ASP A 23 4.17 -22.18 -9.24
N LEU A 24 5.15 -22.24 -10.15
CA LEU A 24 6.29 -23.15 -10.03
C LEU A 24 7.15 -22.82 -8.81
N ILE A 25 7.45 -21.55 -8.54
CA ILE A 25 8.21 -21.11 -7.36
C ILE A 25 7.48 -21.52 -6.08
N ARG A 26 6.16 -21.31 -6.00
CA ARG A 26 5.35 -21.73 -4.84
C ARG A 26 5.38 -23.24 -4.62
N GLU A 27 5.29 -24.04 -5.69
CA GLU A 27 5.35 -25.51 -5.59
C GLU A 27 6.74 -25.98 -5.14
N LEU A 28 7.81 -25.38 -5.67
CA LEU A 28 9.18 -25.69 -5.26
C LEU A 28 9.43 -25.28 -3.80
N GLY A 29 8.88 -24.16 -3.37
CA GLY A 29 8.98 -23.64 -2.00
C GLY A 29 8.41 -24.56 -0.93
N LYS A 30 7.52 -25.50 -1.29
CA LYS A 30 7.02 -26.53 -0.37
C LYS A 30 8.08 -27.57 0.03
N LYS A 31 9.15 -27.70 -0.74
CA LYS A 31 10.20 -28.73 -0.57
C LYS A 31 11.60 -28.15 -0.47
N HIS A 32 11.79 -26.91 -0.85
CA HIS A 32 13.10 -26.26 -0.94
C HIS A 32 13.04 -24.89 -0.31
N THR A 33 14.16 -24.41 0.23
CA THR A 33 14.33 -23.00 0.54
C THR A 33 14.66 -22.25 -0.74
N ILE A 34 13.88 -21.22 -1.07
CA ILE A 34 14.09 -20.42 -2.28
C ILE A 34 14.51 -19.03 -1.87
N ILE A 35 15.63 -18.57 -2.44
CA ILE A 35 16.08 -17.19 -2.35
C ILE A 35 15.94 -16.61 -3.74
N LEU A 36 15.18 -15.54 -3.89
CA LEU A 36 15.02 -14.86 -5.18
C LEU A 36 15.33 -13.38 -5.07
N SER A 37 15.88 -12.81 -6.13
CA SER A 37 16.00 -11.37 -6.30
C SER A 37 14.94 -10.87 -7.26
N SER A 38 14.40 -9.69 -7.02
CA SER A 38 13.59 -8.94 -7.98
C SER A 38 13.58 -7.46 -7.62
N HIS A 39 13.43 -6.62 -8.62
CA HIS A 39 13.16 -5.18 -8.45
C HIS A 39 11.66 -4.87 -8.55
N ILE A 40 10.82 -5.88 -8.81
CA ILE A 40 9.35 -5.75 -8.93
C ILE A 40 8.72 -6.21 -7.63
N LEU A 41 8.36 -5.27 -6.76
CA LEU A 41 7.91 -5.55 -5.40
C LEU A 41 6.56 -6.28 -5.35
N SER A 42 5.68 -6.05 -6.32
CA SER A 42 4.42 -6.81 -6.45
C SER A 42 4.63 -8.30 -6.74
N GLU A 43 5.73 -8.66 -7.40
CA GLU A 43 6.10 -10.07 -7.60
C GLU A 43 6.63 -10.71 -6.32
N ILE A 44 7.45 -9.97 -5.57
CA ILE A 44 7.93 -10.39 -4.25
C ILE A 44 6.76 -10.67 -3.32
N SER A 45 5.82 -9.73 -3.19
CA SER A 45 4.62 -9.89 -2.36
C SER A 45 3.79 -11.11 -2.72
N ALA A 46 3.83 -11.52 -3.99
CA ALA A 46 3.01 -12.63 -4.46
C ALA A 46 3.60 -14.02 -4.12
N VAL A 47 4.91 -14.15 -3.90
CA VAL A 47 5.57 -15.46 -3.77
C VAL A 47 6.48 -15.61 -2.55
N CYS A 48 6.87 -14.52 -1.89
CA CYS A 48 7.79 -14.55 -0.76
C CYS A 48 7.09 -14.42 0.58
N ASP A 49 7.50 -15.23 1.55
CA ASP A 49 7.03 -15.13 2.93
C ASP A 49 7.87 -14.13 3.74
N HIS A 50 9.15 -13.95 3.36
CA HIS A 50 10.11 -13.08 4.03
C HIS A 50 10.88 -12.24 3.02
N VAL A 51 11.12 -10.98 3.34
CA VAL A 51 11.76 -10.01 2.45
C VAL A 51 12.95 -9.35 3.12
N PHE A 52 14.04 -9.23 2.38
CA PHE A 52 15.20 -8.40 2.70
C PHE A 52 15.22 -7.19 1.77
N ILE A 53 15.12 -5.99 2.32
CA ILE A 53 15.23 -4.74 1.54
C ILE A 53 16.66 -4.23 1.66
N ILE A 54 17.32 -4.10 0.52
CA ILE A 54 18.70 -3.60 0.43
C ILE A 54 18.70 -2.27 -0.32
N SER A 55 19.29 -1.25 0.28
CA SER A 55 19.48 0.08 -0.33
C SER A 55 20.92 0.54 -0.10
N HIS A 56 21.56 1.07 -1.15
CA HIS A 56 22.95 1.56 -1.10
C HIS A 56 23.95 0.57 -0.44
N GLY A 57 23.76 -0.72 -0.68
CA GLY A 57 24.62 -1.78 -0.13
C GLY A 57 24.38 -2.12 1.33
N LYS A 58 23.32 -1.59 1.96
CA LYS A 58 22.94 -1.85 3.34
C LYS A 58 21.59 -2.57 3.41
N LEU A 59 21.46 -3.46 4.39
CA LEU A 59 20.18 -4.06 4.73
C LEU A 59 19.33 -3.03 5.48
N VAL A 60 18.23 -2.59 4.87
CA VAL A 60 17.34 -1.56 5.40
C VAL A 60 16.18 -2.16 6.21
N ALA A 61 15.68 -3.31 5.74
CA ALA A 61 14.64 -4.05 6.44
C ALA A 61 14.77 -5.56 6.19
N SER A 62 14.30 -6.33 7.17
CA SER A 62 14.22 -7.78 7.13
C SER A 62 13.04 -8.23 7.96
N ASP A 63 11.95 -8.63 7.30
CA ASP A 63 10.74 -9.10 7.97
C ASP A 63 9.84 -9.88 6.99
N SER A 64 8.74 -10.45 7.50
CA SER A 64 7.70 -11.01 6.65
C SER A 64 7.03 -9.91 5.84
N THR A 65 6.46 -10.27 4.68
CA THR A 65 5.69 -9.34 3.85
C THR A 65 4.52 -8.74 4.63
N GLU A 66 3.84 -9.54 5.45
CA GLU A 66 2.73 -9.11 6.32
C GLU A 66 3.19 -8.08 7.35
N ASN A 67 4.26 -8.37 8.11
CA ASN A 67 4.78 -7.47 9.13
C ASN A 67 5.28 -6.15 8.54
N LEU A 68 5.92 -6.17 7.37
CA LEU A 68 6.36 -4.95 6.69
C LEU A 68 5.17 -4.07 6.32
N LEU A 69 4.08 -4.65 5.82
CA LEU A 69 2.85 -3.94 5.51
C LEU A 69 2.14 -3.44 6.77
N GLU A 70 2.06 -4.26 7.83
CA GLU A 70 1.42 -3.88 9.10
C GLU A 70 2.15 -2.76 9.83
N ARG A 71 3.48 -2.75 9.84
CA ARG A 71 4.26 -1.65 10.46
C ARG A 71 3.96 -0.30 9.86
N MET A 72 3.56 -0.27 8.59
CA MET A 72 3.21 0.94 7.87
C MET A 72 1.71 1.29 7.95
N THR A 73 0.87 0.32 8.34
CA THR A 73 -0.59 0.50 8.50
C THR A 73 -0.99 0.94 9.92
N GLY A 74 -0.11 1.64 10.64
CA GLY A 74 -0.39 2.12 12.01
C GLY A 74 -1.63 3.02 12.17
N ALA A 75 -2.15 3.55 11.07
CA ALA A 75 -3.42 4.27 10.98
C ALA A 75 -4.21 3.74 9.79
N GLN A 76 -5.52 3.57 9.95
CA GLN A 76 -6.40 3.21 8.83
C GLN A 76 -6.46 4.37 7.84
N GLU A 77 -6.06 4.14 6.61
CA GLU A 77 -6.20 5.12 5.53
C GLU A 77 -7.38 4.74 4.62
N ILE A 78 -8.18 5.73 4.27
CA ILE A 78 -9.37 5.57 3.43
C ILE A 78 -9.26 6.54 2.25
N GLU A 79 -9.33 6.00 1.05
CA GLU A 79 -9.51 6.79 -0.16
C GLU A 79 -10.99 7.07 -0.37
N LEU A 80 -11.32 8.35 -0.53
CA LEU A 80 -12.67 8.84 -0.81
C LEU A 80 -12.69 9.53 -2.17
N LEU A 81 -13.77 9.30 -2.92
CA LEU A 81 -14.18 10.12 -4.04
C LEU A 81 -15.57 10.65 -3.75
N LEU A 82 -15.70 11.96 -3.67
CA LEU A 82 -16.96 12.65 -3.33
C LEU A 82 -17.38 13.54 -4.49
N LYS A 83 -18.69 13.69 -4.67
CA LYS A 83 -19.25 14.75 -5.52
C LYS A 83 -19.53 15.97 -4.64
N ALA A 84 -18.59 16.91 -4.61
CA ALA A 84 -18.66 18.06 -3.71
C ALA A 84 -17.69 19.16 -4.18
N GLU A 85 -17.83 20.34 -3.58
CA GLU A 85 -16.83 21.40 -3.60
C GLU A 85 -15.61 20.98 -2.79
N GLU A 86 -14.42 21.22 -3.34
CA GLU A 86 -13.15 20.71 -2.80
C GLU A 86 -12.88 21.17 -1.36
N ASN A 87 -13.02 22.47 -1.09
CA ASN A 87 -12.74 23.04 0.23
C ASN A 87 -13.78 22.63 1.27
N GLU A 88 -15.05 22.51 0.86
CA GLU A 88 -16.13 22.08 1.74
C GLU A 88 -15.93 20.62 2.17
N ALA A 89 -15.65 19.74 1.23
CA ALA A 89 -15.42 18.32 1.51
C ALA A 89 -14.21 18.12 2.43
N GLU A 90 -13.06 18.76 2.14
CA GLU A 90 -11.88 18.64 2.98
C GLU A 90 -12.14 19.11 4.41
N THR A 91 -12.81 20.28 4.56
CA THR A 91 -13.11 20.86 5.88
C THR A 91 -14.04 19.93 6.68
N ALA A 92 -15.15 19.50 6.08
CA ALA A 92 -16.13 18.64 6.74
C ALA A 92 -15.53 17.31 7.20
N ILE A 93 -14.73 16.66 6.36
CA ILE A 93 -14.07 15.39 6.71
C ILE A 93 -12.99 15.59 7.79
N ARG A 94 -12.23 16.68 7.73
CA ARG A 94 -11.19 16.99 8.72
C ARG A 94 -11.75 17.25 10.12
N GLU A 95 -12.99 17.75 10.24
CA GLU A 95 -13.65 18.02 11.51
C GLU A 95 -14.14 16.76 12.25
N ILE A 96 -14.13 15.60 11.60
CA ILE A 96 -14.46 14.32 12.24
C ILE A 96 -13.43 14.01 13.33
N ALA A 97 -13.88 13.85 14.58
CA ALA A 97 -13.00 13.74 15.76
C ALA A 97 -11.95 12.61 15.68
N GLN A 98 -12.26 11.50 14.99
CA GLN A 98 -11.37 10.36 14.82
C GLN A 98 -10.47 10.46 13.58
N VAL A 99 -10.60 11.50 12.76
CA VAL A 99 -9.68 11.77 11.65
C VAL A 99 -8.42 12.44 12.21
N GLU A 100 -7.26 11.91 11.86
CA GLU A 100 -5.97 12.48 12.18
C GLU A 100 -5.50 13.43 11.09
N ARG A 101 -5.68 13.02 9.82
CA ARG A 101 -5.27 13.78 8.65
C ARG A 101 -6.23 13.57 7.49
N CYS A 102 -6.40 14.61 6.69
CA CYS A 102 -7.15 14.57 5.44
C CYS A 102 -6.34 15.33 4.39
N GLU A 103 -5.98 14.64 3.32
CA GLU A 103 -5.19 15.18 2.23
C GLU A 103 -5.95 15.05 0.91
N LYS A 104 -5.79 16.03 0.04
CA LYS A 104 -6.38 16.00 -1.30
C LYS A 104 -5.59 15.04 -2.20
N THR A 105 -6.33 14.31 -3.02
CA THR A 105 -5.76 13.49 -4.09
C THR A 105 -6.29 13.97 -5.45
N GLU A 106 -5.72 13.48 -6.53
CA GLU A 106 -6.19 13.86 -7.87
C GLU A 106 -7.66 13.45 -8.06
N ALA A 107 -8.48 14.45 -8.45
CA ALA A 107 -9.86 14.20 -8.85
C ALA A 107 -9.89 13.57 -10.25
N LYS A 108 -10.66 12.49 -10.40
CA LYS A 108 -10.76 11.75 -11.68
C LYS A 108 -11.79 12.34 -12.65
N GLU A 109 -12.71 13.17 -12.15
CA GLU A 109 -13.85 13.69 -12.90
C GLU A 109 -14.17 15.13 -12.45
N ASP A 110 -14.69 15.96 -13.37
CA ASP A 110 -15.13 17.30 -13.06
C ASP A 110 -16.25 17.31 -12.02
N GLY A 111 -16.15 18.20 -11.03
CA GLY A 111 -17.12 18.31 -9.93
C GLY A 111 -17.00 17.20 -8.86
N THR A 112 -15.89 16.47 -8.88
CA THR A 112 -15.54 15.51 -7.84
C THR A 112 -14.28 15.92 -7.10
N VAL A 113 -14.12 15.45 -5.85
CA VAL A 113 -12.93 15.64 -5.03
C VAL A 113 -12.46 14.28 -4.52
N GLY A 114 -11.16 14.03 -4.70
CA GLY A 114 -10.47 12.90 -4.11
C GLY A 114 -9.84 13.30 -2.77
N LEU A 115 -10.02 12.47 -1.75
CA LEU A 115 -9.44 12.68 -0.42
C LEU A 115 -8.78 11.39 0.06
N LEU A 116 -7.61 11.50 0.68
CA LEU A 116 -7.00 10.47 1.49
C LEU A 116 -7.18 10.82 2.96
N VAL A 117 -7.96 10.01 3.65
CA VAL A 117 -8.30 10.21 5.06
C VAL A 117 -7.53 9.23 5.92
N THR A 118 -6.72 9.74 6.85
CA THR A 118 -5.99 8.95 7.84
C THR A 118 -6.76 9.00 9.17
N ALA A 119 -7.19 7.85 9.65
CA ALA A 119 -7.85 7.72 10.95
C ALA A 119 -6.82 7.72 12.09
N LYS A 120 -7.22 8.15 13.28
CA LYS A 120 -6.43 7.94 14.50
C LYS A 120 -6.24 6.44 14.76
N LYS A 121 -5.19 6.10 15.49
CA LYS A 121 -4.87 4.71 15.82
C LYS A 121 -6.10 3.99 16.40
N ASP A 122 -6.36 2.79 15.90
CA ASP A 122 -7.45 1.90 16.29
C ASP A 122 -8.87 2.49 16.12
N ALA A 123 -9.02 3.55 15.33
CA ALA A 123 -10.32 4.15 15.01
C ALA A 123 -10.83 3.71 13.64
N ASP A 124 -12.12 3.36 13.56
CA ASP A 124 -12.83 3.19 12.30
C ASP A 124 -13.69 4.43 12.04
N VAL A 125 -13.36 5.17 11.00
CA VAL A 125 -13.99 6.45 10.65
C VAL A 125 -15.05 6.32 9.54
N ARG A 126 -15.26 5.13 8.99
CA ARG A 126 -16.13 4.93 7.82
C ARG A 126 -17.58 5.37 8.06
N GLU A 127 -18.13 5.01 9.21
CA GLU A 127 -19.50 5.41 9.58
C GLU A 127 -19.63 6.92 9.82
N ALA A 128 -18.64 7.53 10.49
CA ALA A 128 -18.59 8.97 10.70
C ALA A 128 -18.46 9.74 9.38
N ILE A 129 -17.62 9.27 8.45
CA ILE A 129 -17.51 9.83 7.10
C ILE A 129 -18.86 9.77 6.39
N TYR A 130 -19.54 8.62 6.43
CA TYR A 130 -20.87 8.47 5.80
C TYR A 130 -21.87 9.49 6.33
N HIS A 131 -22.00 9.62 7.66
CA HIS A 131 -22.92 10.58 8.27
C HIS A 131 -22.58 12.02 7.93
N THR A 132 -21.31 12.41 8.00
CA THR A 132 -20.84 13.74 7.61
C THR A 132 -21.17 14.04 6.14
N CYS A 133 -20.93 13.10 5.24
CA CYS A 133 -21.29 13.26 3.83
C CYS A 133 -22.79 13.43 3.60
N VAL A 134 -23.62 12.70 4.35
CA VAL A 134 -25.08 12.86 4.28
C VAL A 134 -25.52 14.24 4.78
N GLU A 135 -25.00 14.70 5.91
CA GLU A 135 -25.33 16.01 6.49
C GLU A 135 -24.96 17.18 5.58
N HIS A 136 -23.83 17.06 4.88
CA HIS A 136 -23.34 18.08 3.94
C HIS A 136 -23.80 17.87 2.50
N HIS A 137 -24.71 16.93 2.25
CA HIS A 137 -25.20 16.61 0.89
C HIS A 137 -24.10 16.29 -0.13
N MET A 138 -23.02 15.62 0.31
CA MET A 138 -21.89 15.20 -0.51
C MET A 138 -21.99 13.71 -0.88
N PRO A 139 -22.48 13.36 -2.08
CA PRO A 139 -22.57 11.97 -2.49
C PRO A 139 -21.21 11.28 -2.51
N ILE A 140 -21.12 10.10 -1.87
CA ILE A 140 -19.94 9.25 -1.90
C ILE A 140 -19.99 8.44 -3.19
N LEU A 141 -19.01 8.64 -4.06
CA LEU A 141 -18.85 7.89 -5.31
C LEU A 141 -17.96 6.67 -5.11
N GLU A 142 -16.92 6.79 -4.27
CA GLU A 142 -16.04 5.70 -3.89
C GLU A 142 -15.58 5.87 -2.44
N MET A 143 -15.58 4.78 -1.68
CA MET A 143 -14.96 4.69 -0.36
C MET A 143 -14.26 3.35 -0.26
N LYS A 144 -12.95 3.35 -0.17
CA LYS A 144 -12.16 2.12 -0.04
C LYS A 144 -11.02 2.29 0.95
N ALA A 145 -10.62 1.20 1.60
CA ALA A 145 -9.38 1.20 2.37
C ALA A 145 -8.20 1.43 1.41
N ALA A 146 -7.35 2.38 1.73
CA ALA A 146 -6.09 2.53 1.03
C ALA A 146 -5.19 1.35 1.43
N SER A 147 -4.85 0.53 0.46
CA SER A 147 -3.91 -0.58 0.66
C SER A 147 -2.50 -0.07 0.42
N LYS A 148 -1.65 -0.09 1.45
CA LYS A 148 -0.22 0.12 1.25
C LYS A 148 0.38 -1.08 0.53
N SER A 149 1.24 -0.80 -0.42
CA SER A 149 2.00 -1.79 -1.17
C SER A 149 3.43 -1.91 -0.63
N LEU A 150 4.14 -2.97 -0.98
CA LEU A 150 5.58 -3.05 -0.67
C LEU A 150 6.37 -1.94 -1.36
N GLU A 151 5.89 -1.37 -2.47
CA GLU A 151 6.44 -0.19 -3.12
C GLU A 151 6.44 1.01 -2.19
N ASP A 152 5.33 1.26 -1.48
CA ASP A 152 5.21 2.36 -0.51
C ASP A 152 6.17 2.15 0.66
N VAL A 153 6.26 0.90 1.17
CA VAL A 153 7.22 0.50 2.21
C VAL A 153 8.65 0.80 1.76
N PHE A 154 9.00 0.37 0.56
CA PHE A 154 10.35 0.58 0.01
C PHE A 154 10.68 2.07 -0.12
N LEU A 155 9.77 2.87 -0.67
CA LEU A 155 9.96 4.31 -0.83
C LEU A 155 10.12 5.02 0.52
N GLU A 156 9.33 4.67 1.52
CA GLU A 156 9.42 5.28 2.85
C GLU A 156 10.75 4.92 3.53
N LEU A 157 11.15 3.65 3.52
CA LEU A 157 12.40 3.20 4.14
C LEU A 157 13.64 3.78 3.46
N THR A 158 13.61 3.92 2.13
CA THR A 158 14.75 4.45 1.38
C THR A 158 14.83 5.99 1.40
N SER A 159 13.70 6.68 1.55
CA SER A 159 13.67 8.15 1.66
C SER A 159 14.15 8.67 3.02
N GLN A 160 13.95 7.91 4.11
CA GLN A 160 14.44 8.28 5.44
C GLN A 160 15.98 8.25 5.55
N GLU A 161 16.67 7.43 4.75
CA GLU A 161 18.14 7.42 4.70
C GLU A 161 18.74 8.63 3.92
N GLY A 162 17.97 9.30 3.08
CA GLY A 162 18.40 10.48 2.31
C GLY A 162 18.41 11.80 3.11
N GLY A 163 17.94 11.80 4.34
CA GLY A 163 17.76 13.00 5.20
C GLY A 163 18.90 13.33 6.17
N ILE A 164 20.00 12.59 6.16
CA ILE A 164 21.18 12.92 6.98
C ILE A 164 22.26 13.50 6.08
N LYS A 165 22.24 14.82 5.97
CA LYS A 165 23.40 15.64 5.62
C LYS A 165 24.01 16.21 6.88
#